data_29fe31db719d59a77c29456c99d9a46e
#
_entry.id   29fe31db719d59a77c29456c99d9a46e
#
_cell.length_a   1.000
_cell.length_b   1.000
_cell.length_c   1.000
_cell.angle_alpha   90.00
_cell.angle_beta   90.00
_cell.angle_gamma   90.00
#
_symmetry.space_group_name_H-M   'P 1'
#
loop_
_entity.id
_entity.type
_entity.pdbx_description
1 polymer ?
#
loop_
_entity_poly.entity_id
_entity_poly.type
_entity_poly.pdbx_seq_one_letter_code
_entity_poly.pdbx_strand_id
1 'polypeptide(L)'
;MRVLVLYCHPNPESYGAALHRTVVENLAAAGHEVDDCDLYAEGFAPVLTRAERAGYHDLATNTRPVQDHVERLRAAQSLVLVFPVW
;
A
#
# COMPACT_ATOMS: atom_id res chain seq x y z
N MET A 1 1.56 -16.30 7.14
CA MET A 1 0.42 -15.67 6.43
C MET A 1 0.93 -14.64 5.45
N ARG A 2 0.11 -14.25 4.51
CA ARG A 2 0.43 -13.16 3.57
C ARG A 2 0.05 -11.83 4.19
N VAL A 3 1.05 -10.97 4.38
CA VAL A 3 0.89 -9.65 5.01
C VAL A 3 1.17 -8.55 3.99
N LEU A 4 0.21 -7.68 3.77
CA LEU A 4 0.40 -6.46 2.97
C LEU A 4 0.84 -5.33 3.89
N VAL A 5 2.03 -4.79 3.65
CA VAL A 5 2.55 -3.63 4.38
C VAL A 5 2.39 -2.41 3.49
N LEU A 6 1.47 -1.51 3.86
CA LEU A 6 1.27 -0.24 3.18
C LEU A 6 2.12 0.82 3.88
N TYR A 7 3.11 1.33 3.16
CA TYR A 7 4.04 2.33 3.65
C TYR A 7 4.00 3.58 2.78
N CYS A 8 4.01 4.73 3.43
CA CYS A 8 4.01 6.02 2.74
C CYS A 8 4.84 7.04 3.52
N HIS A 9 5.98 7.46 2.98
CA HIS A 9 6.77 8.56 3.50
C HIS A 9 7.72 9.09 2.43
N PRO A 10 7.84 10.43 2.28
CA PRO A 10 8.70 11.01 1.24
C PRO A 10 10.20 10.91 1.54
N ASN A 11 10.58 10.79 2.81
CA ASN A 11 11.99 10.79 3.21
C ASN A 11 12.44 9.40 3.66
N PRO A 12 13.36 8.74 2.92
CA PRO A 12 13.87 7.41 3.27
C PRO A 12 14.73 7.38 4.54
N GLU A 13 15.11 8.54 5.08
CA GLU A 13 15.89 8.67 6.32
C GLU A 13 15.03 9.00 7.53
N SER A 14 13.69 8.99 7.39
CA SER A 14 12.77 9.31 8.46
C SER A 14 12.65 8.19 9.50
N TYR A 15 12.08 8.55 10.66
CA TYR A 15 11.69 7.59 11.68
C TYR A 15 10.67 6.57 11.13
N GLY A 16 9.72 7.07 10.33
CA GLY A 16 8.74 6.20 9.65
C GLY A 16 9.40 5.17 8.73
N ALA A 17 10.44 5.57 8.01
CA ALA A 17 11.21 4.64 7.17
C ALA A 17 11.94 3.58 8.02
N ALA A 18 12.45 3.94 9.17
CA ALA A 18 13.08 2.99 10.10
C ALA A 18 12.06 1.98 10.64
N LEU A 19 10.85 2.44 10.99
CA LEU A 19 9.75 1.57 11.41
C LEU A 19 9.35 0.62 10.29
N HIS A 20 9.24 1.12 9.07
CA HIS A 20 8.90 0.31 7.90
C HIS A 20 9.90 -0.83 7.71
N ARG A 21 11.21 -0.54 7.72
CA ARG A 21 12.24 -1.56 7.60
C ARG A 21 12.14 -2.61 8.72
N THR A 22 11.94 -2.18 9.94
CA THR A 22 11.80 -3.06 11.10
C THR A 22 10.60 -3.99 10.95
N VAL A 23 9.47 -3.47 10.51
CA VAL A 23 8.27 -4.28 10.27
C VAL A 23 8.51 -5.34 9.20
N VAL A 24 9.03 -4.94 8.04
CA VAL A 24 9.27 -5.85 6.92
C VAL A 24 10.28 -6.94 7.30
N GLU A 25 11.40 -6.56 7.90
CA GLU A 25 12.45 -7.51 8.29
C GLU A 25 11.95 -8.51 9.33
N ASN A 26 11.21 -8.07 10.34
CA ASN A 26 10.72 -8.95 11.39
C ASN A 26 9.61 -9.88 10.90
N LEU A 27 8.70 -9.40 10.05
CA LEU A 27 7.69 -10.26 9.44
C LEU A 27 8.31 -11.35 8.57
N ALA A 28 9.30 -11.00 7.75
CA ALA A 28 10.01 -11.95 6.91
C ALA A 28 10.78 -12.97 7.76
N ALA A 29 11.47 -12.54 8.82
CA ALA A 29 12.19 -13.41 9.73
C ALA A 29 11.26 -14.38 10.48
N ALA A 30 10.02 -13.98 10.73
CA ALA A 30 9.01 -14.84 11.35
C ALA A 30 8.34 -15.82 10.36
N GLY A 31 8.74 -15.82 9.11
CA GLY A 31 8.25 -16.76 8.09
C GLY A 31 6.99 -16.32 7.36
N HIS A 32 6.59 -15.06 7.49
CA HIS A 32 5.45 -14.52 6.74
C HIS A 32 5.84 -14.14 5.31
N GLU A 33 4.90 -14.27 4.39
CA GLU A 33 5.04 -13.74 3.05
C GLU A 33 4.67 -12.26 3.08
N VAL A 34 5.63 -11.38 2.80
CA VAL A 34 5.47 -9.94 2.88
C VAL A 34 5.28 -9.35 1.49
N ASP A 35 4.15 -8.67 1.28
CA ASP A 35 3.92 -7.81 0.14
C ASP A 35 4.21 -6.38 0.59
N ASP A 36 5.38 -5.86 0.25
CA ASP A 36 5.83 -4.52 0.65
C ASP A 36 5.37 -3.49 -0.37
N CYS A 37 4.34 -2.74 0.00
CA CYS A 37 3.74 -1.71 -0.85
C CYS A 37 4.23 -0.32 -0.42
N ASP A 38 5.32 0.13 -1.01
CA ASP A 38 5.87 1.48 -0.83
C ASP A 38 5.24 2.42 -1.85
N LEU A 39 4.23 3.18 -1.42
CA LEU A 39 3.45 4.03 -2.31
C LEU A 39 4.27 5.13 -2.98
N TYR A 40 5.27 5.69 -2.31
CA TYR A 40 6.17 6.67 -2.92
C TYR A 40 7.07 6.05 -3.98
N ALA A 41 7.68 4.90 -3.67
CA ALA A 41 8.55 4.20 -4.62
C ALA A 41 7.79 3.70 -5.85
N GLU A 42 6.53 3.30 -5.66
CA GLU A 42 5.68 2.84 -6.76
C GLU A 42 5.09 3.98 -7.59
N GLY A 43 5.25 5.22 -7.15
CA GLY A 43 4.68 6.37 -7.87
C GLY A 43 3.15 6.40 -7.83
N PHE A 44 2.55 5.94 -6.74
CA PHE A 44 1.09 5.94 -6.59
C PHE A 44 0.52 7.34 -6.71
N ALA A 45 -0.50 7.51 -7.56
CA ALA A 45 -1.18 8.78 -7.78
C ALA A 45 -2.46 8.86 -6.94
N PRO A 46 -2.43 9.58 -5.80
CA PRO A 46 -3.59 9.63 -4.90
C PRO A 46 -4.69 10.59 -5.34
N VAL A 47 -4.42 11.43 -6.34
CA VAL A 47 -5.36 12.45 -6.79
C VAL A 47 -6.47 11.83 -7.62
N LEU A 48 -7.71 12.04 -7.18
CA LEU A 48 -8.88 11.59 -7.91
C LEU A 48 -9.05 12.42 -9.20
N THR A 49 -9.05 11.74 -10.34
CA THR A 49 -9.26 12.38 -11.63
C THR A 49 -10.75 12.66 -11.89
N ARG A 50 -11.03 13.53 -12.86
CA ARG A 50 -12.41 13.79 -13.29
C ARG A 50 -13.10 12.51 -13.78
N ALA A 51 -12.40 11.72 -14.56
CA ALA A 51 -12.92 10.46 -15.09
C ALA A 51 -13.23 9.46 -13.99
N GLU A 52 -12.34 9.33 -13.01
CA GLU A 52 -12.54 8.46 -11.84
C GLU A 52 -13.73 8.91 -11.01
N ARG A 53 -13.91 10.21 -10.82
CA ARG A 53 -15.06 10.75 -10.08
C ARG A 53 -16.37 10.50 -10.84
N ALA A 54 -16.37 10.68 -12.15
CA ALA A 54 -17.55 10.43 -12.99
C ALA A 54 -17.97 8.97 -12.96
N GLY A 55 -17.00 8.04 -12.98
CA GLY A 55 -17.24 6.59 -12.94
C GLY A 55 -17.26 5.96 -11.54
N TYR A 56 -17.28 6.77 -10.49
CA TYR A 56 -17.08 6.31 -9.10
C TYR A 56 -18.04 5.18 -8.69
N HIS A 57 -19.29 5.23 -9.12
CA HIS A 57 -20.32 4.25 -8.79
C HIS A 57 -20.46 3.13 -9.84
N ASP A 58 -19.67 3.13 -10.88
CA ASP A 58 -19.68 2.08 -11.89
C ASP A 58 -18.80 0.90 -11.42
N LEU A 59 -19.44 -0.10 -10.84
CA LEU A 59 -18.73 -1.25 -10.25
C LEU A 59 -17.95 -2.06 -11.28
N ALA A 60 -18.28 -1.97 -12.56
CA ALA A 60 -17.56 -2.69 -13.62
C ALA A 60 -16.21 -2.04 -13.95
N THR A 61 -16.04 -0.74 -13.68
CA THR A 61 -14.87 0.02 -14.14
C THR A 61 -14.16 0.81 -13.05
N ASN A 62 -14.79 1.04 -11.89
CA ASN A 62 -14.28 1.98 -10.88
C ASN A 62 -12.97 1.55 -10.22
N THR A 63 -12.60 0.27 -10.27
CA THR A 63 -11.34 -0.23 -9.71
C THR A 63 -10.20 -0.25 -10.73
N ARG A 64 -10.45 -0.04 -12.00
CA ARG A 64 -9.43 -0.16 -13.07
C ARG A 64 -8.17 0.63 -12.79
N PRO A 65 -8.23 1.90 -12.36
CA PRO A 65 -7.01 2.69 -12.11
C PRO A 65 -6.14 2.14 -10.98
N VAL A 66 -6.73 1.36 -10.07
CA VAL A 66 -6.05 0.79 -8.89
C VAL A 66 -6.20 -0.72 -8.82
N GLN A 67 -6.46 -1.37 -9.95
CA GLN A 67 -6.75 -2.81 -9.99
C GLN A 67 -5.64 -3.65 -9.36
N ASP A 68 -4.39 -3.32 -9.59
CA ASP A 68 -3.24 -4.01 -9.01
C ASP A 68 -3.28 -3.95 -7.47
N HIS A 69 -3.55 -2.77 -6.92
CA HIS A 69 -3.66 -2.59 -5.47
C HIS A 69 -4.88 -3.32 -4.90
N VAL A 70 -5.99 -3.35 -5.63
CA VAL A 70 -7.17 -4.13 -5.23
C VAL A 70 -6.84 -5.62 -5.12
N GLU A 71 -6.12 -6.16 -6.09
CA GLU A 71 -5.69 -7.56 -6.07
C GLU A 71 -4.76 -7.87 -4.90
N ARG A 72 -3.82 -6.98 -4.62
CA ARG A 72 -2.91 -7.11 -3.47
C ARG A 72 -3.66 -7.11 -2.14
N LEU A 73 -4.64 -6.21 -2.00
CA LEU A 73 -5.51 -6.17 -0.81
C LEU A 73 -6.32 -7.46 -0.65
N ARG A 74 -6.89 -7.98 -1.73
CA ARG A 74 -7.67 -9.22 -1.70
C ARG A 74 -6.84 -10.44 -1.36
N ALA A 75 -5.58 -10.47 -1.79
CA ALA A 75 -4.67 -11.57 -1.51
C ALA A 75 -4.14 -11.55 -0.08
N ALA A 76 -4.15 -10.40 0.59
CA ALA A 76 -3.61 -10.25 1.93
C ALA A 76 -4.51 -10.90 3.00
N GLN A 77 -3.89 -11.56 3.95
CA GLN A 77 -4.55 -12.11 5.15
C GLN A 77 -4.45 -11.14 6.32
N SER A 78 -3.48 -10.24 6.30
CA SER A 78 -3.27 -9.20 7.30
C SER A 78 -2.76 -7.93 6.63
N LEU A 79 -3.03 -6.79 7.26
CA LEU A 79 -2.67 -5.47 6.77
C LEU A 79 -1.93 -4.70 7.84
N VAL A 80 -0.77 -4.15 7.49
CA VAL A 80 0.01 -3.25 8.34
C VAL A 80 0.12 -1.91 7.64
N LEU A 81 -0.22 -0.84 8.34
CA LEU A 81 -0.16 0.54 7.84
C LEU A 81 0.96 1.29 8.55
N VAL A 82 1.89 1.85 7.78
CA VAL A 82 3.00 2.67 8.28
C VAL A 82 3.00 4.00 7.54
N PHE A 83 2.53 5.05 8.18
CA PHE A 83 2.44 6.38 7.58
C PHE A 83 2.51 7.47 8.64
N PRO A 84 2.97 8.69 8.29
CA PRO A 84 2.97 9.81 9.22
C PRO A 84 1.58 10.45 9.34
N VAL A 85 1.32 11.05 10.50
CA VAL A 85 0.17 11.94 10.71
C VAL A 85 0.74 13.32 11.01
N TRP A 86 0.61 14.22 10.05
CA TRP A 86 1.12 15.60 10.18
C TRP A 86 0.14 16.51 10.91
#